data_719de4aa85eb3448254eeb10cbb74334
#
_entry.id   719de4aa85eb3448254eeb10cbb74334
#
_cell.length_a   1.000
_cell.length_b   1.000
_cell.length_c   1.000
_cell.angle_alpha   90.00
_cell.angle_beta   90.00
_cell.angle_gamma   90.00
#
_symmetry.space_group_name_H-M   'P 1'
#
loop_
_entity.id
_entity.type
_entity.pdbx_description
1 polymer ?
#
loop_
_entity_poly.entity_id
_entity_poly.type
_entity_poly.pdbx_seq_one_letter_code
_entity_poly.pdbx_strand_id
1 'polypeptide(L)'
;PTPVTNRQFAAFVAATGYVTLAEQAPDPADYPGALPEMLVAASLVFTPPPVPVPLDDWSRWWAWVAGADWRHPTGPDSDLDGLEDHPVVHVAAADAEAYAAWAGKALPTEAEWEYAGWGGREGAEFAWGDALEPAGVHMANLFQGEFPHHNSAADGFVRTSPVGAFAPNGFGLSDMIGNVWEWTADWYAARHAAKAGCCVSRNPRGAALEGSFDPALPQIRIPRRVLKGGSHLCAPSYCRRYRPAARHAQAIDSSTSH
;
A
#
# COMPACT_ATOMS: atom_id res chain seq x y z
N PRO A 1 9.82 -14.59 -3.81
CA PRO A 1 9.64 -13.54 -2.79
C PRO A 1 8.20 -13.06 -2.78
N THR A 2 7.75 -12.55 -1.64
CA THR A 2 6.38 -12.13 -1.32
C THR A 2 6.44 -10.82 -0.55
N PRO A 3 5.33 -10.10 -0.35
CA PRO A 3 5.22 -9.07 0.67
C PRO A 3 5.65 -9.59 2.06
N VAL A 4 6.02 -8.68 2.96
CA VAL A 4 6.40 -9.03 4.33
C VAL A 4 5.16 -9.51 5.08
N THR A 5 5.24 -10.71 5.68
CA THR A 5 4.11 -11.29 6.42
C THR A 5 4.05 -10.78 7.86
N ASN A 6 2.87 -10.92 8.49
CA ASN A 6 2.69 -10.64 9.92
C ASN A 6 3.68 -11.42 10.78
N ARG A 7 3.93 -12.70 10.48
CA ARG A 7 4.92 -13.54 11.15
C ARG A 7 6.34 -12.95 11.07
N GLN A 8 6.74 -12.47 9.88
CA GLN A 8 8.06 -11.89 9.66
C GLN A 8 8.20 -10.54 10.38
N PHE A 9 7.15 -9.72 10.33
CA PHE A 9 7.14 -8.42 11.01
C PHE A 9 7.15 -8.59 12.53
N ALA A 10 6.41 -9.57 13.06
CA ALA A 10 6.44 -9.93 14.48
C ALA A 10 7.85 -10.34 14.94
N ALA A 11 8.60 -11.08 14.13
CA ALA A 11 9.99 -11.44 14.44
C ALA A 11 10.90 -10.20 14.51
N PHE A 12 10.72 -9.23 13.62
CA PHE A 12 11.42 -7.96 13.65
C PHE A 12 11.13 -7.18 14.94
N VAL A 13 9.85 -7.02 15.26
CA VAL A 13 9.44 -6.30 16.48
C VAL A 13 9.94 -7.00 17.74
N ALA A 14 9.85 -8.32 17.79
CA ALA A 14 10.37 -9.11 18.93
C ALA A 14 11.89 -8.96 19.11
N ALA A 15 12.64 -8.85 18.01
CA ALA A 15 14.09 -8.72 18.05
C ALA A 15 14.58 -7.30 18.40
N THR A 16 13.77 -6.27 18.11
CA THR A 16 14.21 -4.87 18.19
C THR A 16 13.46 -4.04 19.21
N GLY A 17 12.27 -4.45 19.64
CA GLY A 17 11.35 -3.64 20.43
C GLY A 17 10.77 -2.45 19.62
N TYR A 18 10.77 -2.54 18.29
CA TYR A 18 10.29 -1.46 17.43
C TYR A 18 8.81 -1.14 17.70
N VAL A 19 8.49 0.15 17.76
CA VAL A 19 7.12 0.67 17.92
C VAL A 19 6.76 1.38 16.61
N THR A 20 5.71 0.92 15.94
CA THR A 20 5.27 1.50 14.65
C THR A 20 4.63 2.87 14.82
N LEU A 21 4.52 3.60 13.71
CA LEU A 21 3.85 4.91 13.71
C LEU A 21 2.40 4.80 14.23
N ALA A 22 1.67 3.77 13.83
CA ALA A 22 0.28 3.55 14.25
C ALA A 22 0.12 3.31 15.76
N GLU A 23 1.17 2.82 16.43
CA GLU A 23 1.20 2.60 17.89
C GLU A 23 1.57 3.87 18.67
N GLN A 24 1.84 5.00 18.01
CA GLN A 24 2.27 6.27 18.63
C GLN A 24 1.20 7.35 18.43
N ALA A 25 0.93 8.11 19.49
CA ALA A 25 0.09 9.30 19.36
C ALA A 25 0.82 10.38 18.54
N PRO A 26 0.17 11.00 17.55
CA PRO A 26 0.77 12.09 16.79
C PRO A 26 1.16 13.27 17.70
N ASP A 27 2.28 13.93 17.40
CA ASP A 27 2.65 15.18 18.08
C ASP A 27 1.70 16.29 17.61
N PRO A 28 0.96 16.96 18.51
CA PRO A 28 0.09 18.08 18.15
C PRO A 28 0.79 19.21 17.39
N ALA A 29 2.10 19.37 17.57
CA ALA A 29 2.89 20.38 16.87
C ALA A 29 3.01 20.10 15.37
N ASP A 30 2.99 18.82 14.96
CA ASP A 30 3.06 18.42 13.55
C ASP A 30 1.71 18.52 12.83
N TYR A 31 0.61 18.58 13.60
CA TYR A 31 -0.77 18.59 13.07
C TYR A 31 -1.60 19.76 13.60
N PRO A 32 -1.26 21.01 13.28
CA PRO A 32 -1.97 22.19 13.78
C PRO A 32 -3.45 22.16 13.37
N GLY A 33 -4.34 22.24 14.36
CA GLY A 33 -5.77 22.22 14.15
C GLY A 33 -6.41 20.83 14.09
N ALA A 34 -5.64 19.76 14.32
CA ALA A 34 -6.22 18.43 14.49
C ALA A 34 -7.12 18.38 15.73
N LEU A 35 -8.20 17.64 15.63
CA LEU A 35 -9.11 17.43 16.75
C LEU A 35 -8.43 16.49 17.79
N PRO A 36 -8.69 16.67 19.10
CA PRO A 36 -8.06 15.86 20.15
C PRO A 36 -8.24 14.33 19.94
N GLU A 37 -9.38 13.93 19.43
CA GLU A 37 -9.68 12.51 19.12
C GLU A 37 -8.86 11.94 17.97
N MET A 38 -8.23 12.78 17.18
CA MET A 38 -7.30 12.37 16.11
C MET A 38 -5.85 12.28 16.60
N LEU A 39 -5.55 12.83 17.77
CA LEU A 39 -4.20 12.86 18.38
C LEU A 39 -4.01 11.67 19.33
N VAL A 40 -4.40 10.50 18.89
CA VAL A 40 -4.24 9.23 19.62
C VAL A 40 -3.56 8.21 18.71
N ALA A 41 -2.93 7.21 19.30
CA ALA A 41 -2.40 6.08 18.54
C ALA A 41 -3.56 5.40 17.79
N ALA A 42 -3.52 5.45 16.47
CA ALA A 42 -4.62 5.00 15.61
C ALA A 42 -4.16 4.80 14.16
N SER A 43 -5.01 4.20 13.36
CA SER A 43 -4.78 4.05 11.93
C SER A 43 -6.09 4.06 11.15
N LEU A 44 -6.00 4.25 9.82
CA LEU A 44 -7.16 4.19 8.94
C LEU A 44 -7.55 2.73 8.66
N VAL A 45 -8.77 2.39 9.02
CA VAL A 45 -9.37 1.07 8.78
C VAL A 45 -10.45 1.19 7.71
N PHE A 46 -10.37 0.34 6.68
CA PHE A 46 -11.44 0.22 5.70
C PHE A 46 -12.69 -0.35 6.36
N THR A 47 -13.75 0.43 6.32
CA THR A 47 -15.06 0.12 6.91
C THR A 47 -16.11 0.28 5.82
N PRO A 48 -16.51 -0.82 5.16
CA PRO A 48 -17.45 -0.75 4.05
C PRO A 48 -18.80 -0.17 4.53
N PRO A 49 -19.37 0.84 3.82
CA PRO A 49 -20.68 1.33 4.13
C PRO A 49 -21.75 0.27 3.77
N PRO A 50 -22.91 0.27 4.43
CA PRO A 50 -23.96 -0.74 4.18
C PRO A 50 -24.72 -0.50 2.85
N VAL A 51 -24.52 0.62 2.19
CA VAL A 51 -25.19 1.03 0.96
C VAL A 51 -24.22 1.76 0.03
N PRO A 52 -24.53 1.89 -1.27
CA PRO A 52 -23.73 2.69 -2.20
C PRO A 52 -23.57 4.13 -1.69
N VAL A 53 -22.35 4.66 -1.85
CA VAL A 53 -22.00 6.05 -1.51
C VAL A 53 -21.28 6.71 -2.68
N PRO A 54 -21.30 8.06 -2.79
CA PRO A 54 -20.46 8.80 -3.72
C PRO A 54 -18.98 8.49 -3.52
N LEU A 55 -18.23 8.30 -4.63
CA LEU A 55 -16.83 7.89 -4.58
C LEU A 55 -15.84 9.07 -4.53
N ASP A 56 -16.31 10.27 -4.42
CA ASP A 56 -15.53 11.51 -4.28
C ASP A 56 -15.20 11.87 -2.82
N ASP A 57 -15.79 11.15 -1.86
CA ASP A 57 -15.58 11.36 -0.42
C ASP A 57 -15.10 10.04 0.23
N TRP A 58 -13.80 9.88 0.31
CA TRP A 58 -13.14 8.69 0.87
C TRP A 58 -13.46 8.48 2.36
N SER A 59 -13.83 9.52 3.12
CA SER A 59 -14.19 9.40 4.54
C SER A 59 -15.41 8.49 4.79
N ARG A 60 -16.16 8.19 3.75
CA ARG A 60 -17.34 7.31 3.84
C ARG A 60 -17.02 5.82 4.00
N TRP A 61 -15.79 5.42 3.73
CA TRP A 61 -15.33 4.02 3.88
C TRP A 61 -13.99 3.90 4.58
N TRP A 62 -13.44 5.00 5.09
CA TRP A 62 -12.27 4.99 5.94
C TRP A 62 -12.63 5.53 7.31
N ALA A 63 -12.36 4.75 8.37
CA ALA A 63 -12.51 5.18 9.75
C ALA A 63 -11.13 5.36 10.40
N TRP A 64 -10.94 6.45 11.13
CA TRP A 64 -9.80 6.62 12.03
C TRP A 64 -10.09 5.83 13.30
N VAL A 65 -9.37 4.72 13.52
CA VAL A 65 -9.69 3.77 14.61
C VAL A 65 -8.56 3.78 15.63
N ALA A 66 -8.86 4.24 16.84
CA ALA A 66 -7.92 4.20 17.95
C ALA A 66 -7.53 2.75 18.28
N GLY A 67 -6.23 2.51 18.47
CA GLY A 67 -5.70 1.19 18.74
C GLY A 67 -5.68 0.23 17.54
N ALA A 68 -5.98 0.72 16.31
CA ALA A 68 -5.70 -0.04 15.11
C ALA A 68 -4.21 0.08 14.77
N ASP A 69 -3.54 -1.04 14.67
CA ASP A 69 -2.12 -1.17 14.33
C ASP A 69 -1.86 -2.51 13.62
N TRP A 70 -0.61 -2.86 13.40
CA TRP A 70 -0.24 -4.08 12.72
C TRP A 70 -0.65 -5.37 13.48
N ARG A 71 -0.84 -5.33 14.82
CA ARG A 71 -1.33 -6.45 15.65
C ARG A 71 -2.86 -6.49 15.70
N HIS A 72 -3.49 -5.33 15.51
CA HIS A 72 -4.93 -5.10 15.65
C HIS A 72 -5.50 -4.50 14.36
N PRO A 73 -5.54 -5.27 13.23
CA PRO A 73 -5.78 -4.73 11.89
C PRO A 73 -7.17 -4.14 11.65
N THR A 74 -8.13 -4.38 12.53
CA THR A 74 -9.46 -3.76 12.46
C THR A 74 -9.83 -2.98 13.73
N GLY A 75 -8.89 -2.78 14.63
CA GLY A 75 -9.05 -2.10 15.91
C GLY A 75 -8.72 -3.00 17.10
N PRO A 76 -8.77 -2.47 18.34
CA PRO A 76 -8.21 -3.10 19.53
C PRO A 76 -8.81 -4.48 19.88
N ASP A 77 -10.00 -4.78 19.38
CA ASP A 77 -10.66 -6.08 19.63
C ASP A 77 -10.29 -7.14 18.57
N SER A 78 -9.41 -6.82 17.63
CA SER A 78 -8.91 -7.74 16.60
C SER A 78 -7.50 -8.24 16.93
N ASP A 79 -7.12 -9.36 16.35
CA ASP A 79 -5.80 -9.97 16.49
C ASP A 79 -5.29 -10.53 15.16
N LEU A 80 -4.19 -11.27 15.20
CA LEU A 80 -3.55 -11.88 14.04
C LEU A 80 -3.79 -13.39 13.94
N ASP A 81 -4.69 -13.96 14.71
CA ASP A 81 -4.98 -15.40 14.67
C ASP A 81 -5.46 -15.81 13.27
N GLY A 82 -4.72 -16.72 12.62
CA GLY A 82 -4.97 -17.15 11.25
C GLY A 82 -4.50 -16.17 10.17
N LEU A 83 -3.88 -15.05 10.53
CA LEU A 83 -3.33 -14.05 9.62
C LEU A 83 -1.79 -14.03 9.57
N GLU A 84 -1.12 -15.02 10.15
CA GLU A 84 0.35 -15.04 10.28
C GLU A 84 1.06 -14.97 8.94
N ASP A 85 0.50 -15.60 7.91
CA ASP A 85 1.04 -15.63 6.55
C ASP A 85 0.39 -14.60 5.61
N HIS A 86 -0.47 -13.72 6.14
CA HIS A 86 -0.95 -12.54 5.42
C HIS A 86 0.09 -11.41 5.47
N PRO A 87 0.08 -10.50 4.47
CA PRO A 87 0.95 -9.32 4.50
C PRO A 87 0.62 -8.44 5.71
N VAL A 88 1.65 -7.87 6.32
CA VAL A 88 1.49 -6.89 7.38
C VAL A 88 0.87 -5.60 6.83
N VAL A 89 -0.10 -5.06 7.56
CA VAL A 89 -0.79 -3.78 7.26
C VAL A 89 -0.53 -2.76 8.36
N HIS A 90 -1.03 -1.54 8.21
CA HIS A 90 -0.79 -0.41 9.14
C HIS A 90 0.69 -0.04 9.30
N VAL A 91 1.46 -0.18 8.22
CA VAL A 91 2.88 0.10 8.14
C VAL A 91 3.10 1.42 7.40
N ALA A 92 3.65 2.41 8.06
CA ALA A 92 4.06 3.67 7.46
C ALA A 92 5.44 3.54 6.77
N ALA A 93 5.87 4.57 6.04
CA ALA A 93 7.13 4.53 5.30
C ALA A 93 8.34 4.25 6.22
N ALA A 94 8.39 4.88 7.39
CA ALA A 94 9.47 4.68 8.36
C ALA A 94 9.51 3.26 8.92
N ASP A 95 8.34 2.65 9.15
CA ASP A 95 8.24 1.27 9.64
C ASP A 95 8.78 0.28 8.60
N ALA A 96 8.41 0.49 7.32
CA ALA A 96 8.89 -0.33 6.21
C ALA A 96 10.41 -0.20 6.02
N GLU A 97 10.97 1.01 6.15
CA GLU A 97 12.42 1.25 6.12
C GLU A 97 13.14 0.57 7.29
N ALA A 98 12.59 0.67 8.49
CA ALA A 98 13.16 0.04 9.68
C ALA A 98 13.20 -1.48 9.55
N TYR A 99 12.12 -2.09 9.08
CA TYR A 99 12.09 -3.51 8.78
C TYR A 99 13.13 -3.90 7.72
N ALA A 100 13.17 -3.17 6.60
CA ALA A 100 14.12 -3.45 5.53
C ALA A 100 15.57 -3.38 6.02
N ALA A 101 15.92 -2.34 6.78
CA ALA A 101 17.26 -2.19 7.36
C ALA A 101 17.61 -3.32 8.32
N TRP A 102 16.70 -3.75 9.20
CA TRP A 102 16.88 -4.89 10.09
C TRP A 102 17.11 -6.19 9.30
N ALA A 103 16.38 -6.38 8.21
CA ALA A 103 16.53 -7.54 7.33
C ALA A 103 17.80 -7.49 6.43
N GLY A 104 18.66 -6.46 6.57
CA GLY A 104 19.84 -6.26 5.74
C GLY A 104 19.51 -5.90 4.29
N LYS A 105 18.38 -5.24 4.07
CA LYS A 105 17.82 -4.86 2.76
C LYS A 105 17.52 -3.35 2.71
N ALA A 106 16.94 -2.92 1.62
CA ALA A 106 16.37 -1.58 1.43
C ALA A 106 15.04 -1.68 0.68
N LEU A 107 14.23 -0.63 0.75
CA LEU A 107 13.06 -0.51 -0.12
C LEU A 107 13.53 -0.39 -1.57
N PRO A 108 12.82 -1.00 -2.53
CA PRO A 108 13.12 -0.83 -3.94
C PRO A 108 12.88 0.61 -4.37
N THR A 109 13.60 1.07 -5.37
CA THR A 109 13.20 2.26 -6.13
C THR A 109 11.92 1.97 -6.90
N GLU A 110 11.19 3.02 -7.29
CA GLU A 110 9.99 2.85 -8.13
C GLU A 110 10.30 2.07 -9.42
N ALA A 111 11.44 2.37 -10.05
CA ALA A 111 11.86 1.71 -11.29
C ALA A 111 12.23 0.23 -11.08
N GLU A 112 12.90 -0.11 -9.99
CA GLU A 112 13.21 -1.50 -9.63
C GLU A 112 11.93 -2.27 -9.36
N TRP A 113 11.01 -1.68 -8.61
CA TRP A 113 9.72 -2.29 -8.33
C TRP A 113 8.92 -2.54 -9.61
N GLU A 114 8.82 -1.54 -10.49
CA GLU A 114 8.07 -1.63 -11.74
C GLU A 114 8.66 -2.69 -12.67
N TYR A 115 9.98 -2.73 -12.82
CA TYR A 115 10.65 -3.78 -13.58
C TYR A 115 10.36 -5.18 -12.99
N ALA A 116 10.45 -5.31 -11.67
CA ALA A 116 10.13 -6.55 -10.98
C ALA A 116 8.66 -6.95 -11.16
N GLY A 117 7.74 -5.97 -11.07
CA GLY A 117 6.31 -6.15 -11.26
C GLY A 117 5.92 -6.64 -12.65
N TRP A 118 6.61 -6.18 -13.70
CA TRP A 118 6.41 -6.67 -15.07
C TRP A 118 6.76 -8.16 -15.25
N GLY A 119 7.67 -8.69 -14.46
CA GLY A 119 8.03 -10.10 -14.53
C GLY A 119 8.49 -10.57 -15.91
N GLY A 120 9.11 -9.70 -16.70
CA GLY A 120 9.54 -9.97 -18.08
C GLY A 120 8.45 -9.77 -19.16
N ARG A 121 7.29 -9.21 -18.80
CA ARG A 121 6.17 -8.90 -19.73
C ARG A 121 6.02 -7.40 -19.94
N GLU A 122 7.09 -6.71 -20.18
CA GLU A 122 7.10 -5.26 -20.39
C GLU A 122 6.09 -4.83 -21.45
N GLY A 123 5.29 -3.80 -21.13
CA GLY A 123 4.28 -3.23 -22.00
C GLY A 123 2.90 -3.89 -21.96
N ALA A 124 2.73 -5.03 -21.27
CA ALA A 124 1.41 -5.59 -21.01
C ALA A 124 0.63 -4.73 -19.99
N GLU A 125 -0.70 -4.81 -19.96
CA GLU A 125 -1.50 -4.03 -19.01
C GLU A 125 -1.29 -4.51 -17.56
N PHE A 126 -1.18 -5.82 -17.34
CA PHE A 126 -0.96 -6.45 -16.04
C PHE A 126 0.31 -7.30 -16.02
N ALA A 127 0.75 -7.71 -14.86
CA ALA A 127 1.91 -8.58 -14.69
C ALA A 127 1.78 -9.95 -15.39
N TRP A 128 0.55 -10.35 -15.69
CA TRP A 128 0.23 -11.64 -16.34
C TRP A 128 -0.23 -11.52 -17.82
N GLY A 129 -0.41 -10.31 -18.35
CA GLY A 129 -0.83 -10.03 -19.72
C GLY A 129 -1.87 -8.91 -19.79
N ASP A 130 -2.70 -8.89 -20.84
CA ASP A 130 -3.60 -7.76 -21.11
C ASP A 130 -5.05 -7.99 -20.62
N ALA A 131 -5.41 -9.21 -20.25
CA ALA A 131 -6.72 -9.51 -19.68
C ALA A 131 -6.67 -9.47 -18.15
N LEU A 132 -7.61 -8.78 -17.50
CA LEU A 132 -7.70 -8.74 -16.03
C LEU A 132 -7.89 -10.15 -15.45
N GLU A 133 -8.78 -10.93 -16.06
CA GLU A 133 -9.14 -12.29 -15.66
C GLU A 133 -9.02 -13.21 -16.87
N PRO A 134 -7.81 -13.67 -17.20
CA PRO A 134 -7.63 -14.58 -18.34
C PRO A 134 -8.39 -15.89 -18.13
N ALA A 135 -9.24 -16.25 -19.08
CA ALA A 135 -10.13 -17.40 -18.99
C ALA A 135 -11.02 -17.45 -17.73
N GLY A 136 -11.35 -16.29 -17.15
CA GLY A 136 -12.16 -16.18 -15.93
C GLY A 136 -11.42 -16.53 -14.64
N VAL A 137 -10.09 -16.53 -14.66
CA VAL A 137 -9.25 -16.82 -13.50
C VAL A 137 -8.80 -15.51 -12.85
N HIS A 138 -9.05 -15.35 -11.54
CA HIS A 138 -8.51 -14.25 -10.76
C HIS A 138 -7.00 -14.44 -10.59
N MET A 139 -6.24 -13.41 -10.95
CA MET A 139 -4.76 -13.45 -10.94
C MET A 139 -4.14 -12.70 -9.77
N ALA A 140 -4.95 -11.99 -8.99
CA ALA A 140 -4.54 -11.21 -7.83
C ALA A 140 -5.73 -10.99 -6.90
N ASN A 141 -5.47 -10.72 -5.63
CA ASN A 141 -6.48 -10.31 -4.67
C ASN A 141 -6.85 -8.84 -4.92
N LEU A 142 -8.04 -8.62 -5.47
CA LEU A 142 -8.62 -7.32 -5.81
C LEU A 142 -10.05 -7.24 -5.28
N PHE A 143 -10.62 -6.02 -5.27
CA PHE A 143 -12.02 -5.86 -4.86
C PHE A 143 -12.98 -6.37 -5.94
N GLN A 144 -13.79 -7.35 -5.58
CA GLN A 144 -14.70 -8.05 -6.48
C GLN A 144 -16.14 -7.57 -6.26
N GLY A 145 -16.63 -6.68 -7.11
CA GLY A 145 -18.02 -6.21 -7.02
C GLY A 145 -18.16 -4.69 -6.99
N GLU A 146 -19.08 -4.19 -6.20
CA GLU A 146 -19.47 -2.77 -6.18
C GLU A 146 -18.77 -2.02 -5.02
N PHE A 147 -17.63 -1.42 -5.34
CA PHE A 147 -16.86 -0.65 -4.36
C PHE A 147 -17.66 0.59 -3.89
N PRO A 148 -17.61 0.95 -2.59
CA PRO A 148 -16.93 0.29 -1.48
C PRO A 148 -17.84 -0.63 -0.62
N HIS A 149 -19.11 -0.79 -0.99
CA HIS A 149 -20.15 -1.34 -0.12
C HIS A 149 -20.38 -2.85 -0.27
N HIS A 150 -20.01 -3.43 -1.40
CA HIS A 150 -20.26 -4.86 -1.66
C HIS A 150 -19.06 -5.53 -2.34
N ASN A 151 -18.31 -6.32 -1.56
CA ASN A 151 -17.29 -7.22 -2.08
C ASN A 151 -17.88 -8.64 -2.12
N SER A 152 -18.00 -9.21 -3.32
CA SER A 152 -18.50 -10.58 -3.52
C SER A 152 -17.48 -11.66 -3.11
N ALA A 153 -16.23 -11.28 -2.88
CA ALA A 153 -15.12 -12.20 -2.61
C ALA A 153 -15.00 -13.33 -3.65
N ALA A 154 -15.24 -13.03 -4.93
CA ALA A 154 -15.18 -14.03 -5.98
C ALA A 154 -13.78 -14.62 -6.19
N ASP A 155 -12.74 -13.89 -5.79
CA ASP A 155 -11.35 -14.34 -5.73
C ASP A 155 -11.02 -15.16 -4.46
N GLY A 156 -11.97 -15.30 -3.53
CA GLY A 156 -11.86 -16.05 -2.29
C GLY A 156 -11.59 -15.20 -1.04
N PHE A 157 -11.38 -13.87 -1.19
CA PHE A 157 -10.92 -13.02 -0.08
C PHE A 157 -11.73 -11.72 0.03
N VAL A 158 -12.07 -11.34 1.25
CA VAL A 158 -12.75 -10.06 1.56
C VAL A 158 -11.73 -8.96 1.89
N ARG A 159 -10.62 -9.33 2.51
CA ARG A 159 -9.51 -8.49 2.91
C ARG A 159 -8.21 -9.03 2.28
N THR A 160 -7.09 -8.90 2.96
CA THR A 160 -5.82 -9.50 2.50
C THR A 160 -5.96 -11.01 2.32
N SER A 161 -5.14 -11.58 1.46
CA SER A 161 -4.96 -13.03 1.29
C SER A 161 -3.61 -13.46 1.86
N PRO A 162 -3.43 -14.74 2.21
CA PRO A 162 -2.09 -15.27 2.48
C PRO A 162 -1.16 -15.00 1.30
N VAL A 163 0.09 -14.64 1.58
CA VAL A 163 1.06 -14.36 0.51
C VAL A 163 1.28 -15.58 -0.38
N GLY A 164 1.29 -15.36 -1.68
CA GLY A 164 1.44 -16.44 -2.65
C GLY A 164 0.15 -17.23 -2.91
N ALA A 165 -1.01 -16.74 -2.49
CA ALA A 165 -2.30 -17.36 -2.83
C ALA A 165 -2.56 -17.35 -4.36
N PHE A 166 -1.96 -16.42 -5.08
CA PHE A 166 -2.05 -16.30 -6.53
C PHE A 166 -0.71 -16.65 -7.19
N ALA A 167 -0.78 -17.00 -8.48
CA ALA A 167 0.40 -17.41 -9.24
C ALA A 167 1.46 -16.29 -9.29
N PRO A 168 2.74 -16.61 -9.10
CA PRO A 168 3.81 -15.62 -9.20
C PRO A 168 3.98 -15.12 -10.65
N ASN A 169 4.58 -13.95 -10.81
CA ASN A 169 4.95 -13.42 -12.11
C ASN A 169 6.14 -14.19 -12.73
N GLY A 170 6.58 -13.80 -13.93
CA GLY A 170 7.65 -14.49 -14.66
C GLY A 170 9.03 -14.45 -13.99
N PHE A 171 9.22 -13.61 -12.97
CA PHE A 171 10.43 -13.59 -12.13
C PHE A 171 10.27 -14.37 -10.82
N GLY A 172 9.16 -15.06 -10.62
CA GLY A 172 8.87 -15.82 -9.41
C GLY A 172 8.52 -14.93 -8.19
N LEU A 173 8.00 -13.72 -8.43
CA LEU A 173 7.52 -12.81 -7.41
C LEU A 173 6.01 -12.93 -7.27
N SER A 174 5.52 -13.17 -6.06
CA SER A 174 4.09 -13.25 -5.76
C SER A 174 3.57 -11.90 -5.24
N ASP A 175 2.28 -11.67 -5.45
CA ASP A 175 1.53 -10.53 -4.91
C ASP A 175 2.09 -9.14 -5.28
N MET A 176 2.85 -9.05 -6.38
CA MET A 176 3.30 -7.75 -6.94
C MET A 176 2.11 -6.88 -7.37
N ILE A 177 0.93 -7.47 -7.54
CA ILE A 177 -0.31 -6.80 -7.92
C ILE A 177 -1.40 -7.22 -6.95
N GLY A 178 -2.17 -6.25 -6.43
CA GLY A 178 -3.25 -6.50 -5.47
C GLY A 178 -2.73 -6.78 -4.05
N ASN A 179 -3.55 -7.38 -3.21
CA ASN A 179 -3.33 -7.71 -1.81
C ASN A 179 -3.06 -6.47 -0.95
N VAL A 180 -1.84 -5.95 -0.92
CA VAL A 180 -1.47 -4.71 -0.22
C VAL A 180 -0.63 -3.78 -1.09
N TRP A 181 -0.71 -2.48 -0.82
CA TRP A 181 0.20 -1.49 -1.37
C TRP A 181 1.63 -1.70 -0.88
N GLU A 182 2.60 -1.40 -1.74
CA GLU A 182 4.02 -1.54 -1.42
C GLU A 182 4.73 -0.19 -1.47
N TRP A 183 5.46 0.13 -0.39
CA TRP A 183 6.31 1.31 -0.30
C TRP A 183 7.54 1.20 -1.19
N THR A 184 7.85 2.29 -1.90
CA THR A 184 9.13 2.44 -2.59
C THR A 184 10.00 3.52 -1.96
N ALA A 185 11.28 3.54 -2.30
CA ALA A 185 12.22 4.52 -1.77
C ALA A 185 12.09 5.90 -2.41
N ASP A 186 11.34 6.04 -3.51
CA ASP A 186 11.30 7.26 -4.29
C ASP A 186 10.23 8.25 -3.81
N TRP A 187 10.61 9.54 -3.78
CA TRP A 187 9.68 10.63 -3.57
C TRP A 187 8.75 10.81 -4.76
N TYR A 188 7.48 11.03 -4.49
CA TYR A 188 6.47 11.16 -5.53
C TYR A 188 6.57 12.51 -6.26
N ALA A 189 6.43 12.47 -7.57
CA ALA A 189 6.05 13.62 -8.41
C ALA A 189 4.94 13.19 -9.36
N ALA A 190 4.05 14.12 -9.72
CA ALA A 190 2.93 13.84 -10.62
C ALA A 190 3.39 13.38 -12.01
N ARG A 191 4.59 13.81 -12.41
CA ARG A 191 5.25 13.41 -13.67
C ARG A 191 6.74 13.20 -13.42
N HIS A 192 7.31 12.21 -14.05
CA HIS A 192 8.78 12.08 -14.08
C HIS A 192 9.37 13.26 -14.85
N ALA A 193 10.52 13.74 -14.38
CA ALA A 193 11.24 14.79 -15.09
C ALA A 193 11.65 14.29 -16.49
N ALA A 194 11.15 14.95 -17.52
CA ALA A 194 11.59 14.68 -18.88
C ALA A 194 13.05 15.12 -19.01
N LYS A 195 13.98 14.17 -19.18
CA LYS A 195 15.34 14.51 -19.59
C LYS A 195 15.33 14.79 -21.08
N ALA A 196 15.76 16.00 -21.46
CA ALA A 196 16.03 16.32 -22.84
C ALA A 196 17.21 15.45 -23.33
N GLY A 197 16.95 14.47 -24.19
CA GLY A 197 17.98 13.63 -24.80
C GLY A 197 17.46 12.26 -25.25
N CYS A 198 18.10 11.68 -26.24
CA CYS A 198 17.79 10.36 -26.80
C CYS A 198 18.31 9.17 -25.95
N CYS A 199 18.81 9.43 -24.74
CA CYS A 199 19.46 8.41 -23.91
C CYS A 199 18.53 7.89 -22.84
N VAL A 200 18.54 6.56 -22.64
CA VAL A 200 17.90 5.89 -21.53
C VAL A 200 18.47 6.42 -20.20
N SER A 201 17.61 6.82 -19.27
CA SER A 201 18.04 7.25 -17.94
C SER A 201 18.63 6.05 -17.20
N ARG A 202 19.89 6.16 -16.79
CA ARG A 202 20.51 5.15 -15.89
C ARG A 202 20.11 5.44 -14.45
N ASN A 203 19.73 4.40 -13.72
CA ASN A 203 19.30 4.47 -12.32
C ASN A 203 18.28 5.63 -12.09
N PRO A 204 17.10 5.58 -12.74
CA PRO A 204 16.12 6.64 -12.61
C PRO A 204 15.64 6.73 -11.17
N ARG A 205 15.47 7.96 -10.67
CA ARG A 205 14.97 8.23 -9.32
C ARG A 205 13.76 9.16 -9.41
N GLY A 206 12.92 9.12 -8.36
CA GLY A 206 11.77 10.01 -8.21
C GLY A 206 12.12 11.48 -8.06
N ALA A 207 11.21 12.27 -7.52
CA ALA A 207 11.39 13.68 -7.24
C ALA A 207 12.44 13.94 -6.14
N ALA A 208 12.84 15.20 -5.99
CA ALA A 208 13.40 15.67 -4.73
C ALA A 208 12.29 15.74 -3.65
N LEU A 209 12.67 15.68 -2.38
CA LEU A 209 11.75 15.71 -1.24
C LEU A 209 10.78 16.91 -1.34
N GLU A 210 11.32 18.09 -1.62
CA GLU A 210 10.56 19.35 -1.70
C GLU A 210 9.51 19.34 -2.81
N GLY A 211 9.70 18.52 -3.82
CA GLY A 211 8.76 18.33 -4.94
C GLY A 211 7.65 17.31 -4.66
N SER A 212 7.71 16.63 -3.51
CA SER A 212 6.78 15.54 -3.18
C SER A 212 5.58 15.97 -2.33
N PHE A 213 5.57 17.19 -1.78
CA PHE A 213 4.45 17.72 -1.02
C PHE A 213 3.18 17.82 -1.87
N ASP A 214 2.01 17.77 -1.21
CA ASP A 214 0.76 17.90 -1.92
C ASP A 214 0.50 19.36 -2.35
N PRO A 215 0.47 19.65 -3.65
CA PRO A 215 0.20 21.01 -4.12
C PRO A 215 -1.24 21.47 -3.85
N ALA A 216 -2.18 20.55 -3.59
CA ALA A 216 -3.54 20.88 -3.21
C ALA A 216 -3.66 21.30 -1.73
N LEU A 217 -2.66 20.97 -0.91
CA LEU A 217 -2.62 21.24 0.52
C LEU A 217 -1.29 21.93 0.89
N PRO A 218 -1.00 23.14 0.39
CA PRO A 218 0.30 23.78 0.49
C PRO A 218 0.73 24.11 1.94
N GLN A 219 -0.24 24.15 2.86
CA GLN A 219 0.00 24.34 4.30
C GLN A 219 0.48 23.05 5.00
N ILE A 220 0.26 21.87 4.38
CA ILE A 220 0.67 20.57 4.91
C ILE A 220 1.95 20.16 4.20
N ARG A 221 3.08 20.19 4.92
CA ARG A 221 4.39 19.89 4.35
C ARG A 221 4.85 18.46 4.68
N ILE A 222 3.94 17.50 4.57
CA ILE A 222 4.25 16.09 4.72
C ILE A 222 4.68 15.56 3.35
N PRO A 223 5.92 15.05 3.20
CA PRO A 223 6.37 14.52 1.92
C PRO A 223 5.65 13.21 1.57
N ARG A 224 5.55 12.94 0.28
CA ARG A 224 4.89 11.73 -0.22
C ARG A 224 5.87 10.85 -0.96
N ARG A 225 5.77 9.55 -0.72
CA ARG A 225 6.47 8.51 -1.49
C ARG A 225 5.55 7.85 -2.51
N VAL A 226 6.17 7.14 -3.42
CA VAL A 226 5.45 6.33 -4.41
C VAL A 226 5.06 5.00 -3.78
N LEU A 227 3.77 4.67 -3.82
CA LEU A 227 3.25 3.32 -3.61
C LEU A 227 2.98 2.65 -4.95
N LYS A 228 3.16 1.33 -4.98
CA LYS A 228 2.99 0.48 -6.15
C LYS A 228 2.09 -0.72 -5.83
N GLY A 229 1.63 -1.42 -6.87
CA GLY A 229 0.94 -2.70 -6.80
C GLY A 229 -0.58 -2.63 -6.68
N GLY A 230 -1.13 -1.62 -6.04
CA GLY A 230 -2.53 -1.63 -5.64
C GLY A 230 -2.77 -2.51 -4.42
N SER A 231 -4.02 -2.76 -4.08
CA SER A 231 -4.39 -3.60 -2.94
C SER A 231 -5.70 -4.34 -3.19
N HIS A 232 -6.11 -5.17 -2.25
CA HIS A 232 -7.41 -5.84 -2.23
C HIS A 232 -8.61 -4.87 -2.27
N LEU A 233 -8.40 -3.57 -2.06
CA LEU A 233 -9.42 -2.53 -2.19
C LEU A 233 -9.48 -1.88 -3.57
N CYS A 234 -8.61 -2.27 -4.49
CA CYS A 234 -8.62 -1.74 -5.85
C CYS A 234 -9.69 -2.44 -6.70
N ALA A 235 -10.69 -1.68 -7.11
CA ALA A 235 -11.78 -2.14 -7.96
C ALA A 235 -11.69 -1.55 -9.37
N PRO A 236 -12.15 -2.26 -10.42
CA PRO A 236 -12.24 -1.70 -11.78
C PRO A 236 -13.05 -0.41 -11.87
N SER A 237 -14.08 -0.27 -11.02
CA SER A 237 -14.97 0.89 -10.96
C SER A 237 -14.41 2.10 -10.20
N TYR A 238 -13.34 1.91 -9.39
CA TYR A 238 -12.81 2.97 -8.53
C TYR A 238 -11.33 3.21 -8.69
N CYS A 239 -10.50 2.17 -8.52
CA CYS A 239 -9.04 2.30 -8.46
C CYS A 239 -8.39 1.25 -9.36
N ARG A 240 -7.96 1.64 -10.57
CA ARG A 240 -7.24 0.75 -11.49
C ARG A 240 -5.72 0.82 -11.30
N ARG A 241 -5.24 0.91 -10.05
CA ARG A 241 -3.80 1.01 -9.75
C ARG A 241 -3.11 -0.34 -9.57
N TYR A 242 -3.82 -1.42 -9.78
CA TYR A 242 -3.32 -2.80 -9.82
C TYR A 242 -2.63 -3.16 -11.17
N ARG A 243 -1.73 -2.28 -11.61
CA ARG A 243 -0.93 -2.42 -12.84
C ARG A 243 0.51 -2.04 -12.55
N PRO A 244 1.51 -2.71 -13.14
CA PRO A 244 2.92 -2.40 -12.86
C PRO A 244 3.27 -0.92 -13.08
N ALA A 245 2.77 -0.30 -14.17
CA ALA A 245 3.02 1.11 -14.46
C ALA A 245 2.23 2.09 -13.56
N ALA A 246 1.21 1.62 -12.83
CA ALA A 246 0.43 2.50 -11.97
C ALA A 246 1.22 2.91 -10.72
N ARG A 247 0.93 4.12 -10.22
CA ARG A 247 1.61 4.71 -9.08
C ARG A 247 0.63 5.50 -8.22
N HIS A 248 0.89 5.58 -6.93
CA HIS A 248 0.11 6.37 -6.01
C HIS A 248 1.00 7.23 -5.13
N ALA A 249 0.55 8.46 -4.85
CA ALA A 249 1.20 9.34 -3.89
C ALA A 249 0.68 9.04 -2.50
N GLN A 250 1.54 8.69 -1.56
CA GLN A 250 1.15 8.46 -0.17
C GLN A 250 2.03 9.26 0.77
N ALA A 251 1.41 10.00 1.70
CA ALA A 251 2.11 10.69 2.77
C ALA A 251 2.88 9.67 3.63
N ILE A 252 4.11 10.01 4.00
CA ILE A 252 5.01 9.06 4.68
C ILE A 252 4.57 8.67 6.08
N ASP A 253 3.69 9.46 6.68
CA ASP A 253 3.09 9.28 8.00
C ASP A 253 1.72 8.58 7.95
N SER A 254 1.34 8.04 6.79
CA SER A 254 0.09 7.31 6.65
C SER A 254 0.26 5.84 6.99
N SER A 255 -0.68 5.31 7.78
CA SER A 255 -0.85 3.89 8.03
C SER A 255 -2.30 3.48 7.74
N THR A 256 -2.50 2.34 7.11
CA THR A 256 -3.83 1.89 6.67
C THR A 256 -3.95 0.38 6.70
N SER A 257 -5.20 -0.12 6.69
CA SER A 257 -5.50 -1.56 6.69
C SER A 257 -5.32 -2.27 5.34
N HIS A 258 -4.55 -1.67 4.40
CA HIS A 258 -4.38 -2.29 3.06
C HIS A 258 -3.04 -2.03 2.40
#